data_2c406cb507aad2c9a17479fa76915af1
#
_entry.id   2c406cb507aad2c9a17479fa76915af1
#
_cell.length_a   1.000
_cell.length_b   1.000
_cell.length_c   1.000
_cell.angle_alpha   90.00
_cell.angle_beta   90.00
_cell.angle_gamma   90.00
#
_symmetry.space_group_name_H-M   'P 1'
#
loop_
_entity.id
_entity.type
_entity.pdbx_description
1 polymer ?
#
loop_
_entity_poly.entity_id
_entity_poly.type
_entity_poly.pdbx_seq_one_letter_code
_entity_poly.pdbx_strand_id
1 'polypeptide(L)'
;MDSPLVTPWAAPISPTESTLRQLCADEGLNPYPWVNGPHDVYPAHMHSYDKIIYVVRGSITFGLPELGQELTLSAGDRLDLPAGTVHDATVGPQGVVCLEAHKS
;
A
#
# COMPACT_ATOMS: atom_id res chain seq x y z
N MET A 1 0.69 -5.02 20.11
CA MET A 1 1.31 -4.15 19.09
C MET A 1 0.90 -4.64 17.71
N ASP A 2 0.47 -3.72 16.89
CA ASP A 2 0.01 -4.07 15.55
C ASP A 2 1.17 -4.42 14.64
N SER A 3 0.94 -5.40 13.77
CA SER A 3 1.89 -5.79 12.74
C SER A 3 1.39 -5.33 11.38
N PRO A 4 2.28 -5.09 10.40
CA PRO A 4 1.88 -4.85 9.03
C PRO A 4 1.02 -6.00 8.50
N LEU A 5 -0.05 -5.67 7.78
CA LEU A 5 -0.99 -6.66 7.29
C LEU A 5 -1.34 -6.39 5.83
N VAL A 6 -1.15 -7.40 4.99
CA VAL A 6 -1.63 -7.37 3.60
C VAL A 6 -2.97 -8.09 3.53
N THR A 7 -3.96 -7.41 2.94
CA THR A 7 -5.25 -8.01 2.61
C THR A 7 -5.32 -8.11 1.10
N PRO A 8 -5.26 -9.34 0.55
CA PRO A 8 -5.31 -9.53 -0.90
C PRO A 8 -6.69 -9.18 -1.46
N TRP A 9 -6.72 -8.74 -2.71
CA TRP A 9 -7.97 -8.54 -3.44
C TRP A 9 -8.62 -9.91 -3.66
N ALA A 10 -9.88 -10.05 -3.24
CA ALA A 10 -10.58 -11.34 -3.25
C ALA A 10 -11.87 -11.34 -4.07
N ALA A 11 -12.30 -10.19 -4.61
CA ALA A 11 -13.51 -10.13 -5.41
C ALA A 11 -13.29 -10.74 -6.81
N PRO A 12 -14.34 -11.30 -7.44
CA PRO A 12 -14.19 -11.95 -8.76
C PRO A 12 -14.04 -10.98 -9.94
N ILE A 13 -14.25 -9.69 -9.70
CA ILE A 13 -14.08 -8.65 -10.72
C ILE A 13 -12.74 -7.94 -10.51
N SER A 14 -12.20 -7.34 -11.57
CA SER A 14 -10.96 -6.58 -11.47
C SER A 14 -11.17 -5.33 -10.60
N PRO A 15 -10.21 -4.97 -9.75
CA PRO A 15 -10.31 -3.76 -8.97
C PRO A 15 -10.22 -2.52 -9.86
N THR A 16 -10.94 -1.47 -9.48
CA THR A 16 -10.87 -0.16 -10.13
C THR A 16 -10.56 0.90 -9.09
N GLU A 17 -10.04 2.02 -9.52
CA GLU A 17 -9.79 3.14 -8.61
C GLU A 17 -11.08 3.55 -7.90
N SER A 18 -12.19 3.61 -8.64
CA SER A 18 -13.50 3.98 -8.08
C SER A 18 -13.92 3.02 -6.95
N THR A 19 -13.80 1.72 -7.16
CA THR A 19 -14.14 0.72 -6.15
C THR A 19 -13.25 0.86 -4.92
N LEU A 20 -11.95 1.06 -5.12
CA LEU A 20 -11.00 1.20 -4.00
C LEU A 20 -11.25 2.49 -3.22
N ARG A 21 -11.60 3.58 -3.91
CA ARG A 21 -11.99 4.83 -3.23
C ARG A 21 -13.25 4.65 -2.40
N GLN A 22 -14.21 3.85 -2.89
CA GLN A 22 -15.43 3.56 -2.15
C GLN A 22 -15.11 2.77 -0.87
N LEU A 23 -14.22 1.78 -0.96
CA LEU A 23 -13.79 1.03 0.22
C LEU A 23 -13.17 1.95 1.27
N CYS A 24 -12.35 2.90 0.84
CA CYS A 24 -11.80 3.91 1.74
C CYS A 24 -12.90 4.77 2.37
N ALA A 25 -13.84 5.24 1.56
CA ALA A 25 -14.94 6.08 2.05
C ALA A 25 -15.80 5.33 3.07
N ASP A 26 -16.03 4.04 2.86
CA ASP A 26 -16.80 3.20 3.79
C ASP A 26 -16.14 3.11 5.17
N GLU A 27 -14.83 3.29 5.24
CA GLU A 27 -14.07 3.29 6.49
C GLU A 27 -13.81 4.71 7.01
N GLY A 28 -14.38 5.74 6.38
CA GLY A 28 -14.13 7.12 6.78
C GLY A 28 -12.74 7.62 6.42
N LEU A 29 -12.07 6.97 5.48
CA LEU A 29 -10.73 7.35 5.04
C LEU A 29 -10.80 8.32 3.86
N ASN A 30 -9.79 9.17 3.76
CA ASN A 30 -9.72 10.22 2.75
C ASN A 30 -8.47 10.01 1.90
N PRO A 31 -8.54 9.14 0.88
CA PRO A 31 -7.36 8.75 0.13
C PRO A 31 -6.89 9.79 -0.87
N TYR A 32 -5.59 9.76 -1.14
CA TYR A 32 -5.00 10.52 -2.24
C TYR A 32 -4.17 9.59 -3.11
N PRO A 33 -4.08 9.85 -4.43
CA PRO A 33 -3.34 9.00 -5.35
C PRO A 33 -1.87 9.40 -5.41
N TRP A 34 -1.02 8.42 -5.71
CA TRP A 34 0.35 8.68 -6.13
C TRP A 34 0.79 7.64 -7.15
N VAL A 35 1.75 8.04 -7.98
CA VAL A 35 2.23 7.24 -9.11
C VAL A 35 3.75 7.24 -9.07
N ASN A 36 4.34 6.06 -9.28
CA ASN A 36 5.78 5.94 -9.43
C ASN A 36 6.13 5.08 -10.64
N GLY A 37 7.28 5.38 -11.23
CA GLY A 37 7.77 4.69 -12.40
C GLY A 37 8.37 3.32 -12.09
N PRO A 38 8.61 2.52 -13.15
CA PRO A 38 9.20 1.20 -12.99
C PRO A 38 10.51 1.25 -12.22
N HIS A 39 10.65 0.32 -11.27
CA HIS A 39 11.86 0.12 -10.49
C HIS A 39 12.25 1.29 -9.57
N ASP A 40 11.38 2.27 -9.36
CA ASP A 40 11.63 3.33 -8.39
C ASP A 40 11.81 2.73 -7.01
N VAL A 41 12.73 3.32 -6.24
CA VAL A 41 13.08 2.83 -4.90
C VAL A 41 12.85 3.92 -3.86
N TYR A 42 12.21 3.52 -2.77
CA TYR A 42 12.08 4.36 -1.57
C TYR A 42 13.01 3.81 -0.50
N PRO A 43 13.95 4.61 0.02
CA PRO A 43 14.82 4.16 1.10
C PRO A 43 14.03 3.93 2.39
N ALA A 44 14.61 3.17 3.30
CA ALA A 44 13.98 2.83 4.56
C ALA A 44 13.64 4.09 5.38
N HIS A 45 12.41 4.14 5.87
CA HIS A 45 11.91 5.24 6.69
C HIS A 45 10.71 4.75 7.50
N MET A 46 10.20 5.60 8.37
CA MET A 46 8.99 5.30 9.13
C MET A 46 8.15 6.56 9.28
N HIS A 47 6.89 6.38 9.65
CA HIS A 47 5.94 7.48 9.88
C HIS A 47 5.36 7.39 11.28
N SER A 48 4.91 8.53 11.80
CA SER A 48 4.30 8.61 13.13
C SER A 48 2.79 8.34 13.13
N TYR A 49 2.24 7.93 11.99
CA TYR A 49 0.82 7.65 11.81
C TYR A 49 0.64 6.29 11.14
N ASP A 50 -0.56 5.72 11.30
CA ASP A 50 -0.93 4.51 10.59
C ASP A 50 -1.25 4.86 9.14
N LYS A 51 -0.79 4.02 8.22
CA LYS A 51 -0.93 4.24 6.80
C LYS A 51 -1.70 3.09 6.18
N ILE A 52 -2.62 3.40 5.27
CA ILE A 52 -3.33 2.42 4.46
C ILE A 52 -3.01 2.69 3.01
N ILE A 53 -2.58 1.65 2.29
CA ILE A 53 -2.22 1.75 0.88
C ILE A 53 -3.02 0.69 0.12
N TYR A 54 -3.71 1.12 -0.95
CA TYR A 54 -4.28 0.23 -1.95
C TYR A 54 -3.49 0.37 -3.24
N VAL A 55 -3.20 -0.73 -3.90
CA VAL A 55 -2.64 -0.69 -5.26
C VAL A 55 -3.79 -0.66 -6.25
N VAL A 56 -3.83 0.37 -7.10
CA VAL A 56 -4.84 0.47 -8.16
C VAL A 56 -4.41 -0.37 -9.36
N ARG A 57 -3.15 -0.23 -9.78
CA ARG A 57 -2.56 -1.02 -10.85
C ARG A 57 -1.04 -1.05 -10.73
N GLY A 58 -0.42 -2.03 -11.40
CA GLY A 58 1.00 -2.25 -11.28
C GLY A 58 1.33 -3.07 -10.03
N SER A 59 2.52 -2.91 -9.52
CA SER A 59 2.98 -3.64 -8.33
C SER A 59 4.04 -2.88 -7.56
N ILE A 60 4.17 -3.21 -6.28
CA ILE A 60 5.18 -2.64 -5.41
C ILE A 60 5.51 -3.66 -4.32
N THR A 61 6.79 -3.75 -3.94
CA THR A 61 7.24 -4.61 -2.85
C THR A 61 7.72 -3.73 -1.70
N PHE A 62 7.11 -3.90 -0.54
CA PHE A 62 7.54 -3.24 0.69
C PHE A 62 8.48 -4.16 1.46
N GLY A 63 9.66 -3.65 1.79
CA GLY A 63 10.58 -4.35 2.67
C GLY A 63 10.37 -3.89 4.10
N LEU A 64 10.42 -4.84 5.03
CA LEU A 64 10.31 -4.60 6.46
C LEU A 64 11.61 -5.07 7.11
N PRO A 65 12.68 -4.25 7.05
CA PRO A 65 14.01 -4.73 7.44
C PRO A 65 14.12 -5.18 8.89
N GLU A 66 13.35 -4.57 9.80
CA GLU A 66 13.39 -4.97 11.21
C GLU A 66 12.64 -6.29 11.47
N LEU A 67 11.82 -6.73 10.53
CA LEU A 67 11.06 -7.98 10.65
C LEU A 67 11.57 -9.06 9.71
N GLY A 68 12.54 -8.73 8.85
CA GLY A 68 13.08 -9.68 7.88
C GLY A 68 12.05 -10.15 6.85
N GLN A 69 11.10 -9.27 6.47
CA GLN A 69 10.00 -9.62 5.58
C GLN A 69 9.94 -8.71 4.36
N GLU A 70 9.37 -9.25 3.29
CA GLU A 70 8.99 -8.48 2.11
C GLU A 70 7.53 -8.77 1.77
N LEU A 71 6.78 -7.72 1.43
CA LEU A 71 5.37 -7.81 1.11
C LEU A 71 5.15 -7.24 -0.28
N THR A 72 4.77 -8.08 -1.23
CA THR A 72 4.49 -7.65 -2.61
C THR A 72 2.99 -7.46 -2.78
N LEU A 73 2.61 -6.27 -3.26
CA LEU A 73 1.23 -5.92 -3.54
C LEU A 73 1.02 -5.75 -5.03
N SER A 74 -0.09 -6.28 -5.53
CA SER A 74 -0.57 -6.07 -6.90
C SER A 74 -1.98 -5.48 -6.85
N ALA A 75 -2.57 -5.25 -8.02
CA ALA A 75 -3.85 -4.52 -8.14
C ALA A 75 -4.91 -5.04 -7.17
N GLY A 76 -5.47 -4.15 -6.39
CA GLY A 76 -6.51 -4.42 -5.40
C GLY A 76 -6.01 -4.76 -4.01
N ASP A 77 -4.76 -5.14 -3.87
CA ASP A 77 -4.22 -5.50 -2.56
C ASP A 77 -4.11 -4.27 -1.66
N ARG A 78 -4.31 -4.50 -0.38
CA ARG A 78 -4.25 -3.46 0.66
C ARG A 78 -3.13 -3.77 1.65
N LEU A 79 -2.37 -2.74 2.01
CA LEU A 79 -1.41 -2.81 3.10
C LEU A 79 -1.87 -1.89 4.23
N ASP A 80 -1.99 -2.45 5.43
CA ASP A 80 -2.11 -1.70 6.67
C ASP A 80 -0.73 -1.64 7.32
N LEU A 81 -0.18 -0.44 7.40
CA LEU A 81 1.18 -0.21 7.91
C LEU A 81 1.11 0.62 9.19
N PRO A 82 1.31 -0.02 10.36
CA PRO A 82 1.25 0.70 11.63
C PRO A 82 2.31 1.77 11.79
N ALA A 83 1.99 2.81 12.53
CA ALA A 83 2.94 3.86 12.90
C ALA A 83 4.21 3.25 13.50
N GLY A 84 5.36 3.83 13.17
CA GLY A 84 6.65 3.38 13.69
C GLY A 84 7.25 2.18 12.99
N THR A 85 6.57 1.62 11.98
CA THR A 85 7.12 0.48 11.23
C THR A 85 8.13 0.98 10.20
N VAL A 86 9.39 0.56 10.34
CA VAL A 86 10.42 0.88 9.35
C VAL A 86 10.17 0.07 8.09
N HIS A 87 10.14 0.74 6.96
CA HIS A 87 9.85 0.12 5.67
C HIS A 87 10.60 0.81 4.55
N ASP A 88 10.94 0.04 3.54
CA ASP A 88 11.41 0.54 2.25
C ASP A 88 10.45 0.03 1.17
N ALA A 89 10.68 0.42 -0.06
CA ALA A 89 9.83 -0.06 -1.16
C ALA A 89 10.58 -0.05 -2.48
N THR A 90 10.22 -0.99 -3.35
CA THR A 90 10.69 -1.06 -4.73
C THR A 90 9.49 -1.27 -5.63
N VAL A 91 9.33 -0.37 -6.60
CA VAL A 91 8.23 -0.44 -7.58
C VAL A 91 8.53 -1.53 -8.60
N GLY A 92 7.50 -2.25 -9.02
CA GLY A 92 7.62 -3.33 -10.00
C GLY A 92 7.92 -2.82 -11.41
N PRO A 93 8.07 -3.76 -12.37
CA PRO A 93 8.55 -3.43 -13.72
C PRO A 93 7.57 -2.62 -14.57
N GLN A 94 6.32 -2.51 -14.16
CA GLN A 94 5.31 -1.75 -14.89
C GLN A 94 4.90 -0.46 -14.16
N GLY A 95 5.64 -0.08 -13.13
CA GLY A 95 5.26 1.05 -12.30
C GLY A 95 4.15 0.69 -11.32
N VAL A 96 3.62 1.68 -10.62
CA VAL A 96 2.53 1.49 -9.68
C VAL A 96 1.68 2.74 -9.58
N VAL A 97 0.37 2.55 -9.44
CA VAL A 97 -0.57 3.58 -9.04
C VAL A 97 -1.20 3.13 -7.73
N CYS A 98 -1.13 3.98 -6.72
CA CYS A 98 -1.64 3.68 -5.38
C CYS A 98 -2.62 4.73 -4.90
N LEU A 99 -3.49 4.32 -3.99
CA LEU A 99 -4.26 5.22 -3.14
C LEU A 99 -3.73 5.07 -1.72
N GLU A 100 -3.48 6.18 -1.07
CA GLU A 100 -2.96 6.18 0.29
C GLU A 100 -3.83 7.02 1.19
N ALA A 101 -4.08 6.51 2.40
CA ALA A 101 -4.80 7.25 3.44
C ALA A 101 -4.05 7.10 4.76
N HIS A 102 -4.21 8.09 5.62
CA HIS A 102 -3.58 8.09 6.94
C HIS A 102 -4.65 7.98 8.02
N LYS A 103 -4.34 7.21 9.05
CA LYS A 103 -5.12 7.17 10.29
C LYS A 103 -4.31 7.84 11.39
N SER A 104 -4.97 8.68 12.15
CA SER A 104 -4.32 9.31 13.31
C SER A 104 -4.43 8.44 14.54
#